data_c61ce3a72862e7b99d647fed2a33a085
#
_entry.id   c61ce3a72862e7b99d647fed2a33a085
#
_cell.length_a   1.000
_cell.length_b   1.000
_cell.length_c   1.000
_cell.angle_alpha   90.00
_cell.angle_beta   90.00
_cell.angle_gamma   90.00
#
_symmetry.space_group_name_H-M   'P 1'
#
loop_
_entity.id
_entity.type
_entity.pdbx_description
1 polymer ?
#
loop_
_entity_poly.entity_id
_entity_poly.type
_entity_poly.pdbx_seq_one_letter_code
_entity_poly.pdbx_strand_id
1 'polypeptide(L)'
;MMRFTKFYAPSLKEAPKDASLPSHIFLTRAGFVEQIGSGLYNFLPLGKRVLDKIKNIVKEEMDKAGAQEVNLSFITPASLWQESGRYNVFGKELLRFKDRKENEFVLGPTHEEAMLSLVKNKITSYKQLPLHLYQIGLKFRDEARPRFGLLRCREFLMKDGYSFHANEEDLGREFELMYKTYSQILQRMGLDFRAVEADSGAIGGSGSKEFMVLAKNGEDDILICENCDYAANVEAAKRAKKTCQDERPEANYASKFHTPNVKTIDSLAQFFKINAFYTIKAVVKKAIYENESKLVVFFIRGSDDLQEIKAQNACSALELVDASEEELEKAGLVAGFIGFVGLKDIDFYIDFELENEKQMIMGANEKDYHLIGIDVVNLNKDRFKDLIEVKEGDCCVKCGAKLKQSKGIEVGHIFKLGQKYSKAMNANFLDENGKSQPFYMGCYGIGVSRLLAVAIEANHDEKGCIWNKTLAPFVLEIIVSNLKDEKALEFANKLYEDLTNLGLEVLLDDRNERFGVKMNDFELMGFPYALVIGKGLENNEIELIQREDLVKELIKTDELMEILKKKVL
;
A
#
# COMPACT_ATOMS: atom_id res chain seq x y z
N MET A 1 -36.60 -10.54 2.60
CA MET A 1 -36.42 -11.33 3.83
C MET A 1 -35.24 -12.27 3.65
N MET A 2 -34.20 -12.15 4.50
CA MET A 2 -32.98 -12.96 4.43
C MET A 2 -33.04 -14.06 5.50
N ARG A 3 -33.43 -15.26 5.05
CA ARG A 3 -33.44 -16.49 5.89
C ARG A 3 -32.28 -17.36 5.47
N PHE A 4 -31.60 -17.97 6.42
CA PHE A 4 -30.40 -18.76 6.14
C PHE A 4 -30.72 -19.97 5.23
N THR A 5 -31.89 -20.60 5.36
CA THR A 5 -32.33 -21.69 4.46
C THR A 5 -32.46 -21.28 2.99
N LYS A 6 -32.55 -19.97 2.70
CA LYS A 6 -32.68 -19.41 1.35
C LYS A 6 -31.51 -18.55 0.95
N PHE A 7 -30.51 -18.40 1.83
CA PHE A 7 -29.32 -17.57 1.59
C PHE A 7 -28.13 -18.45 1.25
N TYR A 8 -27.49 -18.16 0.11
CA TYR A 8 -26.31 -18.92 -0.33
C TYR A 8 -25.07 -18.45 0.42
N ALA A 9 -24.72 -19.17 1.49
CA ALA A 9 -23.51 -18.95 2.31
C ALA A 9 -22.86 -20.31 2.63
N PRO A 10 -22.16 -20.92 1.65
CA PRO A 10 -21.53 -22.22 1.85
C PRO A 10 -20.32 -22.08 2.78
N SER A 11 -20.43 -22.60 4.01
CA SER A 11 -19.30 -22.69 4.93
C SER A 11 -18.47 -23.96 4.70
N LEU A 12 -17.16 -23.88 4.89
CA LEU A 12 -16.20 -24.98 4.77
C LEU A 12 -15.62 -25.31 6.14
N LYS A 13 -15.48 -26.62 6.43
CA LYS A 13 -14.87 -27.09 7.69
C LYS A 13 -13.37 -26.83 7.70
N GLU A 14 -12.71 -27.04 6.59
CA GLU A 14 -11.24 -26.96 6.45
C GLU A 14 -10.83 -25.73 5.65
N ALA A 15 -9.67 -25.20 5.97
CA ALA A 15 -9.06 -24.12 5.20
C ALA A 15 -8.56 -24.64 3.85
N PRO A 16 -8.56 -23.80 2.79
CA PRO A 16 -7.85 -24.12 1.54
C PRO A 16 -6.37 -24.41 1.82
N LYS A 17 -5.80 -25.38 1.09
CA LYS A 17 -4.40 -25.83 1.33
C LYS A 17 -3.35 -24.76 1.07
N ASP A 18 -3.66 -23.79 0.22
CA ASP A 18 -2.80 -22.67 -0.17
C ASP A 18 -3.04 -21.40 0.66
N ALA A 19 -4.04 -21.42 1.55
CA ALA A 19 -4.37 -20.28 2.40
C ALA A 19 -3.47 -20.26 3.65
N SER A 20 -2.68 -19.20 3.79
CA SER A 20 -1.75 -19.00 4.92
C SER A 20 -2.15 -17.84 5.83
N LEU A 21 -2.85 -16.83 5.30
CA LEU A 21 -3.27 -15.67 6.07
C LEU A 21 -4.70 -15.81 6.59
N PRO A 22 -5.00 -15.25 7.77
CA PRO A 22 -6.34 -15.28 8.38
C PRO A 22 -7.45 -14.82 7.43
N SER A 23 -7.27 -13.70 6.74
CA SER A 23 -8.26 -13.20 5.77
C SER A 23 -8.55 -14.21 4.66
N HIS A 24 -7.53 -14.83 4.08
CA HIS A 24 -7.70 -15.84 3.03
C HIS A 24 -8.44 -17.07 3.58
N ILE A 25 -8.04 -17.54 4.76
CA ILE A 25 -8.64 -18.70 5.43
C ILE A 25 -10.13 -18.43 5.74
N PHE A 26 -10.41 -17.36 6.46
CA PHE A 26 -11.75 -17.12 7.00
C PHE A 26 -12.74 -16.65 5.93
N LEU A 27 -12.34 -15.78 5.01
CA LEU A 27 -13.23 -15.33 3.93
C LEU A 27 -13.64 -16.50 3.01
N THR A 28 -12.75 -17.45 2.76
CA THR A 28 -13.09 -18.65 1.96
C THR A 28 -13.93 -19.62 2.79
N ARG A 29 -13.54 -19.93 4.04
CA ARG A 29 -14.27 -20.87 4.88
C ARG A 29 -15.69 -20.39 5.21
N ALA A 30 -15.86 -19.10 5.45
CA ALA A 30 -17.15 -18.49 5.79
C ALA A 30 -18.05 -18.22 4.57
N GLY A 31 -17.59 -18.54 3.34
CA GLY A 31 -18.38 -18.35 2.12
C GLY A 31 -18.55 -16.89 1.73
N PHE A 32 -17.55 -16.04 1.95
CA PHE A 32 -17.52 -14.68 1.42
C PHE A 32 -16.99 -14.65 0.00
N VAL A 33 -15.97 -15.45 -0.27
CA VAL A 33 -15.34 -15.56 -1.59
C VAL A 33 -15.06 -17.01 -1.95
N GLU A 34 -14.95 -17.26 -3.26
CA GLU A 34 -14.56 -18.55 -3.83
C GLU A 34 -13.46 -18.34 -4.86
N GLN A 35 -12.37 -19.07 -4.73
CA GLN A 35 -11.27 -19.03 -5.69
C GLN A 35 -11.62 -19.90 -6.91
N ILE A 36 -11.59 -19.31 -8.11
CA ILE A 36 -11.85 -20.01 -9.37
C ILE A 36 -10.58 -20.25 -10.20
N GLY A 37 -9.50 -19.59 -9.83
CA GLY A 37 -8.19 -19.69 -10.46
C GLY A 37 -7.14 -18.95 -9.64
N SER A 38 -5.87 -19.10 -10.00
CA SER A 38 -4.79 -18.41 -9.30
C SER A 38 -4.97 -16.88 -9.38
N GLY A 39 -5.24 -16.24 -8.24
CA GLY A 39 -5.50 -14.80 -8.14
C GLY A 39 -6.85 -14.33 -8.72
N LEU A 40 -7.81 -15.24 -8.92
CA LEU A 40 -9.15 -14.94 -9.43
C LEU A 40 -10.20 -15.43 -8.43
N TYR A 41 -11.09 -14.52 -8.01
CA TYR A 41 -12.07 -14.78 -6.95
C TYR A 41 -13.47 -14.33 -7.32
N ASN A 42 -14.46 -15.20 -7.08
CA ASN A 42 -15.88 -14.83 -7.05
C ASN A 42 -16.22 -14.26 -5.68
N PHE A 43 -17.01 -13.17 -5.65
CA PHE A 43 -17.62 -12.67 -4.41
C PHE A 43 -18.99 -13.32 -4.25
N LEU A 44 -19.14 -14.13 -3.20
CA LEU A 44 -20.40 -14.77 -2.84
C LEU A 44 -21.32 -13.76 -2.12
N PRO A 45 -22.59 -14.07 -1.87
CA PRO A 45 -23.54 -13.09 -1.31
C PRO A 45 -23.09 -12.36 -0.05
N LEU A 46 -22.40 -13.02 0.89
CA LEU A 46 -21.83 -12.37 2.08
C LEU A 46 -20.73 -11.38 1.68
N GLY A 47 -19.77 -11.81 0.86
CA GLY A 47 -18.67 -10.96 0.40
C GLY A 47 -19.16 -9.78 -0.45
N LYS A 48 -20.18 -10.02 -1.30
CA LYS A 48 -20.78 -8.96 -2.12
C LYS A 48 -21.43 -7.86 -1.27
N ARG A 49 -22.13 -8.23 -0.17
CA ARG A 49 -22.71 -7.24 0.75
C ARG A 49 -21.65 -6.36 1.41
N VAL A 50 -20.56 -6.97 1.90
CA VAL A 50 -19.43 -6.20 2.48
C VAL A 50 -18.79 -5.31 1.41
N LEU A 51 -18.52 -5.85 0.22
CA LEU A 51 -17.93 -5.10 -0.90
C LEU A 51 -18.78 -3.89 -1.28
N ASP A 52 -20.11 -4.02 -1.30
CA ASP A 52 -21.02 -2.89 -1.58
C ASP A 52 -20.98 -1.82 -0.49
N LYS A 53 -20.89 -2.21 0.79
CA LYS A 53 -20.72 -1.25 1.89
C LYS A 53 -19.40 -0.47 1.77
N ILE A 54 -18.30 -1.17 1.46
CA ILE A 54 -17.01 -0.53 1.19
C ILE A 54 -17.11 0.46 0.02
N LYS A 55 -17.73 0.04 -1.09
CA LYS A 55 -17.97 0.91 -2.25
C LYS A 55 -18.76 2.16 -1.88
N ASN A 56 -19.84 2.00 -1.10
CA ASN A 56 -20.70 3.12 -0.70
C ASN A 56 -19.93 4.12 0.18
N ILE A 57 -19.13 3.65 1.15
CA ILE A 57 -18.28 4.53 1.97
C ILE A 57 -17.32 5.31 1.09
N VAL A 58 -16.63 4.63 0.17
CA VAL A 58 -15.69 5.27 -0.75
C VAL A 58 -16.39 6.31 -1.62
N LYS A 59 -17.54 5.95 -2.21
CA LYS A 59 -18.34 6.84 -3.04
C LYS A 59 -18.79 8.08 -2.28
N GLU A 60 -19.37 7.92 -1.11
CA GLU A 60 -19.85 9.04 -0.30
C GLU A 60 -18.73 10.05 0.05
N GLU A 61 -17.55 9.56 0.41
CA GLU A 61 -16.42 10.46 0.74
C GLU A 61 -15.84 11.12 -0.52
N MET A 62 -15.82 10.42 -1.67
CA MET A 62 -15.41 11.03 -2.94
C MET A 62 -16.40 12.09 -3.41
N ASP A 63 -17.71 11.84 -3.29
CA ASP A 63 -18.75 12.81 -3.65
C ASP A 63 -18.67 14.05 -2.73
N LYS A 64 -18.43 13.88 -1.42
CA LYS A 64 -18.19 14.99 -0.48
C LYS A 64 -16.96 15.82 -0.84
N ALA A 65 -15.93 15.19 -1.40
CA ALA A 65 -14.73 15.88 -1.88
C ALA A 65 -14.95 16.60 -3.22
N GLY A 66 -16.14 16.48 -3.84
CA GLY A 66 -16.49 17.12 -5.11
C GLY A 66 -16.02 16.38 -6.35
N ALA A 67 -15.49 15.15 -6.20
CA ALA A 67 -15.14 14.31 -7.33
C ALA A 67 -16.40 13.72 -8.00
N GLN A 68 -16.33 13.44 -9.30
CA GLN A 68 -17.45 12.97 -10.10
C GLN A 68 -17.20 11.55 -10.60
N GLU A 69 -18.16 10.66 -10.36
CA GLU A 69 -18.05 9.26 -10.79
C GLU A 69 -18.29 9.12 -12.30
N VAL A 70 -17.42 8.34 -12.95
CA VAL A 70 -17.57 7.89 -14.34
C VAL A 70 -17.39 6.37 -14.40
N ASN A 71 -17.75 5.76 -15.51
CA ASN A 71 -17.49 4.34 -15.76
C ASN A 71 -16.73 4.20 -17.09
N LEU A 72 -15.43 3.86 -17.00
CA LEU A 72 -14.58 3.65 -18.16
C LEU A 72 -14.65 2.19 -18.63
N SER A 73 -14.32 1.98 -19.91
CA SER A 73 -14.18 0.64 -20.45
C SER A 73 -13.00 -0.08 -19.80
N PHE A 74 -13.22 -1.32 -19.36
CA PHE A 74 -12.17 -2.19 -18.81
C PHE A 74 -11.16 -2.62 -19.88
N ILE A 75 -11.64 -2.88 -21.10
CA ILE A 75 -10.81 -3.16 -22.27
C ILE A 75 -10.38 -1.83 -22.89
N THR A 76 -9.08 -1.60 -22.94
CA THR A 76 -8.50 -0.32 -23.38
C THR A 76 -7.71 -0.54 -24.69
N PRO A 77 -7.89 0.32 -25.72
CA PRO A 77 -7.07 0.27 -26.93
C PRO A 77 -5.59 0.43 -26.60
N ALA A 78 -4.73 -0.44 -27.15
CA ALA A 78 -3.28 -0.38 -26.94
C ALA A 78 -2.66 0.94 -27.41
N SER A 79 -3.29 1.62 -28.40
CA SER A 79 -2.83 2.93 -28.91
C SER A 79 -2.73 4.01 -27.83
N LEU A 80 -3.60 4.01 -26.82
CA LEU A 80 -3.52 4.97 -25.70
C LEU A 80 -2.25 4.74 -24.86
N TRP A 81 -1.90 3.49 -24.63
CA TRP A 81 -0.69 3.09 -23.91
C TRP A 81 0.60 3.36 -24.71
N GLN A 82 0.51 3.23 -26.04
CA GLN A 82 1.59 3.60 -26.96
C GLN A 82 1.80 5.12 -26.97
N GLU A 83 0.70 5.91 -26.97
CA GLU A 83 0.74 7.38 -26.93
C GLU A 83 1.39 7.90 -25.64
N SER A 84 1.11 7.28 -24.50
CA SER A 84 1.74 7.63 -23.21
C SER A 84 3.20 7.16 -23.08
N GLY A 85 3.66 6.27 -23.96
CA GLY A 85 4.97 5.62 -23.88
C GLY A 85 5.05 4.46 -22.87
N ARG A 86 3.94 4.11 -22.19
CA ARG A 86 3.94 3.07 -21.14
C ARG A 86 3.73 1.64 -21.66
N TYR A 87 3.37 1.47 -22.93
CA TYR A 87 3.05 0.14 -23.48
C TYR A 87 4.14 -0.91 -23.24
N ASN A 88 5.41 -0.54 -23.41
CA ASN A 88 6.55 -1.42 -23.18
C ASN A 88 7.09 -1.32 -21.75
N VAL A 89 7.08 -0.13 -21.16
CA VAL A 89 7.66 0.14 -19.84
C VAL A 89 6.89 -0.55 -18.70
N PHE A 90 5.57 -0.71 -18.84
CA PHE A 90 4.73 -1.38 -17.83
C PHE A 90 5.06 -2.87 -17.65
N GLY A 91 5.80 -3.46 -18.57
CA GLY A 91 6.29 -4.81 -18.47
C GLY A 91 5.24 -5.90 -18.73
N LYS A 92 5.47 -7.08 -18.13
CA LYS A 92 4.66 -8.30 -18.35
C LYS A 92 3.33 -8.29 -17.63
N GLU A 93 3.17 -7.46 -16.62
CA GLU A 93 1.89 -7.33 -15.89
C GLU A 93 0.77 -6.71 -16.72
N LEU A 94 1.10 -6.00 -17.80
CA LEU A 94 0.13 -5.51 -18.77
C LEU A 94 -0.30 -6.65 -19.68
N LEU A 95 -1.48 -7.21 -19.46
CA LEU A 95 -2.02 -8.26 -20.32
C LEU A 95 -2.48 -7.67 -21.65
N ARG A 96 -1.89 -8.13 -22.75
CA ARG A 96 -2.14 -7.70 -24.12
C ARG A 96 -2.85 -8.78 -24.90
N PHE A 97 -3.78 -8.40 -25.76
CA PHE A 97 -4.48 -9.33 -26.65
C PHE A 97 -4.95 -8.64 -27.93
N LYS A 98 -5.41 -9.42 -28.90
CA LYS A 98 -5.95 -8.94 -30.16
C LYS A 98 -7.39 -9.38 -30.35
N ASP A 99 -8.19 -8.53 -30.99
CA ASP A 99 -9.53 -8.90 -31.44
C ASP A 99 -9.48 -9.69 -32.74
N ARG A 100 -10.66 -10.06 -33.27
CA ARG A 100 -10.79 -10.81 -34.55
C ARG A 100 -10.30 -10.03 -35.78
N LYS A 101 -10.09 -8.72 -35.64
CA LYS A 101 -9.61 -7.82 -36.71
C LYS A 101 -8.14 -7.44 -36.50
N GLU A 102 -7.42 -8.14 -35.63
CA GLU A 102 -6.02 -7.88 -35.28
C GLU A 102 -5.79 -6.51 -34.59
N ASN A 103 -6.83 -5.84 -34.09
CA ASN A 103 -6.66 -4.66 -33.28
C ASN A 103 -6.09 -5.04 -31.91
N GLU A 104 -5.11 -4.29 -31.43
CA GLU A 104 -4.45 -4.54 -30.15
C GLU A 104 -5.17 -3.84 -29.00
N PHE A 105 -5.39 -4.58 -27.93
CA PHE A 105 -6.02 -4.14 -26.70
C PHE A 105 -5.22 -4.59 -25.48
N VAL A 106 -5.52 -3.95 -24.34
CA VAL A 106 -5.02 -4.35 -23.03
C VAL A 106 -6.18 -4.49 -22.05
N LEU A 107 -6.05 -5.38 -21.05
CA LEU A 107 -6.87 -5.30 -19.85
C LEU A 107 -6.28 -4.23 -18.93
N GLY A 108 -7.08 -3.23 -18.55
CA GLY A 108 -6.61 -2.06 -17.82
C GLY A 108 -6.08 -2.41 -16.42
N PRO A 109 -4.76 -2.29 -16.16
CA PRO A 109 -4.20 -2.41 -14.81
C PRO A 109 -4.38 -1.11 -14.00
N THR A 110 -4.58 0.00 -14.70
CA THR A 110 -4.85 1.37 -14.26
C THR A 110 -5.38 2.16 -15.45
N HIS A 111 -5.91 3.38 -15.28
CA HIS A 111 -6.62 4.08 -16.36
C HIS A 111 -6.20 5.55 -16.55
N GLU A 112 -4.95 5.93 -16.29
CA GLU A 112 -4.43 7.28 -16.55
C GLU A 112 -4.71 7.70 -17.99
N GLU A 113 -4.34 6.85 -18.94
CA GLU A 113 -4.46 7.10 -20.38
C GLU A 113 -5.93 7.21 -20.82
N ALA A 114 -6.78 6.30 -20.34
CA ALA A 114 -8.18 6.27 -20.69
C ALA A 114 -8.92 7.50 -20.14
N MET A 115 -8.63 7.88 -18.89
CA MET A 115 -9.24 9.06 -18.27
C MET A 115 -8.75 10.35 -18.93
N LEU A 116 -7.45 10.45 -19.23
CA LEU A 116 -6.92 11.60 -19.95
C LEU A 116 -7.53 11.71 -21.36
N SER A 117 -7.67 10.60 -22.07
CA SER A 117 -8.34 10.56 -23.38
C SER A 117 -9.80 11.02 -23.31
N LEU A 118 -10.50 10.75 -22.20
CA LEU A 118 -11.88 11.20 -21.97
C LEU A 118 -11.97 12.74 -21.91
N VAL A 119 -11.02 13.41 -21.26
CA VAL A 119 -11.01 14.87 -21.04
C VAL A 119 -10.25 15.64 -22.13
N LYS A 120 -9.26 15.02 -22.75
CA LYS A 120 -8.50 15.59 -23.87
C LYS A 120 -9.45 16.12 -24.93
N ASN A 121 -9.25 17.32 -25.40
CA ASN A 121 -10.08 18.05 -26.39
C ASN A 121 -11.49 18.45 -25.91
N LYS A 122 -11.90 18.13 -24.68
CA LYS A 122 -13.17 18.59 -24.09
C LYS A 122 -12.94 19.68 -23.06
N ILE A 123 -11.87 19.58 -22.30
CA ILE A 123 -11.39 20.64 -21.42
C ILE A 123 -10.42 21.50 -22.22
N THR A 124 -10.89 22.63 -22.69
CA THR A 124 -10.14 23.52 -23.58
C THR A 124 -9.72 24.83 -22.95
N SER A 125 -10.23 25.15 -21.75
CA SER A 125 -9.98 26.41 -21.06
C SER A 125 -9.71 26.19 -19.58
N TYR A 126 -8.82 27.02 -19.00
CA TYR A 126 -8.55 27.05 -17.56
C TYR A 126 -9.82 27.24 -16.70
N LYS A 127 -10.88 27.86 -17.25
CA LYS A 127 -12.17 28.07 -16.55
C LYS A 127 -12.92 26.77 -16.25
N GLN A 128 -12.55 25.67 -16.89
CA GLN A 128 -13.13 24.35 -16.69
C GLN A 128 -12.33 23.52 -15.65
N LEU A 129 -11.28 24.09 -15.08
CA LEU A 129 -10.40 23.49 -14.09
C LEU A 129 -10.59 24.14 -12.72
N PRO A 130 -10.35 23.44 -11.61
CA PRO A 130 -9.96 22.03 -11.55
C PRO A 130 -11.11 21.07 -11.86
N LEU A 131 -10.77 19.87 -12.30
CA LEU A 131 -11.72 18.77 -12.52
C LEU A 131 -11.17 17.50 -11.87
N HIS A 132 -12.00 16.79 -11.10
CA HIS A 132 -11.69 15.47 -10.57
C HIS A 132 -12.74 14.46 -11.01
N LEU A 133 -12.29 13.44 -11.75
CA LEU A 133 -13.12 12.30 -12.17
C LEU A 133 -12.60 11.03 -11.53
N TYR A 134 -13.50 10.12 -11.12
CA TYR A 134 -13.10 8.82 -10.58
C TYR A 134 -14.02 7.71 -11.06
N GLN A 135 -13.57 6.48 -10.94
CA GLN A 135 -14.39 5.28 -11.13
C GLN A 135 -14.13 4.27 -10.00
N ILE A 136 -15.09 3.35 -9.82
CA ILE A 136 -14.90 2.10 -9.07
C ILE A 136 -15.05 0.97 -10.08
N GLY A 137 -13.92 0.50 -10.62
CA GLY A 137 -13.90 -0.40 -11.77
C GLY A 137 -12.91 -1.56 -11.60
N LEU A 138 -13.13 -2.61 -12.39
CA LEU A 138 -12.23 -3.76 -12.48
C LEU A 138 -10.86 -3.34 -13.00
N LYS A 139 -9.84 -4.00 -12.48
CA LYS A 139 -8.46 -3.94 -12.94
C LYS A 139 -7.94 -5.35 -13.11
N PHE A 140 -7.02 -5.51 -14.04
CA PHE A 140 -6.30 -6.75 -14.22
C PHE A 140 -4.80 -6.50 -14.30
N ARG A 141 -4.05 -7.20 -13.46
CA ARG A 141 -2.58 -7.25 -13.51
C ARG A 141 -2.15 -8.69 -13.64
N ASP A 142 -1.38 -9.00 -14.67
CA ASP A 142 -0.87 -10.36 -14.90
C ASP A 142 0.25 -10.68 -13.90
N GLU A 143 -0.11 -10.63 -12.62
CA GLU A 143 0.77 -10.89 -11.49
C GLU A 143 1.37 -12.30 -11.59
N ALA A 144 2.69 -12.38 -11.57
CA ALA A 144 3.41 -13.62 -11.73
C ALA A 144 3.22 -14.61 -10.56
N ARG A 145 3.00 -14.07 -9.35
CA ARG A 145 2.86 -14.85 -8.11
C ARG A 145 1.73 -14.31 -7.25
N PRO A 146 0.46 -14.47 -7.68
CA PRO A 146 -0.67 -14.09 -6.86
C PRO A 146 -0.70 -14.95 -5.58
N ARG A 147 -0.93 -14.31 -4.44
CA ARG A 147 -0.88 -14.95 -3.12
C ARG A 147 -1.71 -14.19 -2.11
N PHE A 148 -1.97 -14.80 -0.94
CA PHE A 148 -2.66 -14.15 0.17
C PHE A 148 -4.10 -13.72 -0.13
N GLY A 149 -4.81 -14.50 -0.95
CA GLY A 149 -6.22 -14.26 -1.24
C GLY A 149 -6.44 -12.93 -1.96
N LEU A 150 -7.34 -12.10 -1.42
CA LEU A 150 -7.68 -10.80 -2.01
C LEU A 150 -6.62 -9.72 -1.78
N LEU A 151 -5.57 -9.97 -1.00
CA LEU A 151 -4.51 -8.99 -0.77
C LEU A 151 -3.64 -8.80 -2.03
N ARG A 152 -3.35 -9.90 -2.75
CA ARG A 152 -2.55 -9.87 -3.98
C ARG A 152 -3.14 -10.80 -5.04
N CYS A 153 -4.14 -10.33 -5.74
CA CYS A 153 -4.85 -11.04 -6.81
C CYS A 153 -4.58 -10.41 -8.17
N ARG A 154 -4.97 -11.13 -9.24
CA ARG A 154 -4.80 -10.69 -10.63
C ARG A 154 -5.95 -9.80 -11.10
N GLU A 155 -7.17 -10.16 -10.73
CA GLU A 155 -8.37 -9.37 -10.98
C GLU A 155 -8.89 -8.77 -9.67
N PHE A 156 -9.13 -7.48 -9.64
CA PHE A 156 -9.57 -6.77 -8.44
C PHE A 156 -10.36 -5.51 -8.76
N LEU A 157 -11.14 -5.07 -7.78
CA LEU A 157 -11.87 -3.82 -7.85
C LEU A 157 -11.07 -2.69 -7.22
N MET A 158 -10.86 -1.62 -7.99
CA MET A 158 -10.15 -0.42 -7.54
C MET A 158 -11.03 0.81 -7.72
N LYS A 159 -11.01 1.71 -6.75
CA LYS A 159 -11.36 3.10 -6.97
C LYS A 159 -10.11 3.80 -7.48
N ASP A 160 -10.17 4.32 -8.67
CA ASP A 160 -9.13 5.15 -9.26
C ASP A 160 -9.69 6.51 -9.68
N GLY A 161 -9.10 7.56 -9.14
CA GLY A 161 -9.46 8.95 -9.42
C GLY A 161 -8.30 9.69 -10.08
N TYR A 162 -8.65 10.66 -10.90
CA TYR A 162 -7.70 11.47 -11.66
C TYR A 162 -8.16 12.92 -11.65
N SER A 163 -7.26 13.79 -11.24
CA SER A 163 -7.54 15.22 -11.20
C SER A 163 -6.72 15.99 -12.24
N PHE A 164 -7.29 17.08 -12.72
CA PHE A 164 -6.73 17.92 -13.78
C PHE A 164 -6.71 19.36 -13.30
N HIS A 165 -5.55 20.01 -13.43
CA HIS A 165 -5.29 21.34 -12.86
C HIS A 165 -4.55 22.24 -13.83
N ALA A 166 -4.72 23.55 -13.65
CA ALA A 166 -4.00 24.56 -14.43
C ALA A 166 -2.56 24.77 -13.96
N ASN A 167 -2.25 24.47 -12.70
CA ASN A 167 -0.93 24.68 -12.09
C ASN A 167 -0.66 23.68 -10.95
N GLU A 168 0.59 23.66 -10.51
CA GLU A 168 1.07 22.73 -9.48
C GLU A 168 0.54 23.05 -8.09
N GLU A 169 0.28 24.32 -7.79
CA GLU A 169 -0.27 24.75 -6.49
C GLU A 169 -1.68 24.16 -6.29
N ASP A 170 -2.51 24.23 -7.33
CA ASP A 170 -3.85 23.67 -7.30
C ASP A 170 -3.84 22.13 -7.20
N LEU A 171 -2.93 21.45 -7.93
CA LEU A 171 -2.67 20.03 -7.75
C LEU A 171 -2.26 19.71 -6.30
N GLY A 172 -1.45 20.57 -5.68
CA GLY A 172 -1.07 20.41 -4.27
C GLY A 172 -2.27 20.47 -3.32
N ARG A 173 -3.22 21.39 -3.53
CA ARG A 173 -4.47 21.47 -2.75
C ARG A 173 -5.33 20.20 -2.89
N GLU A 174 -5.47 19.71 -4.11
CA GLU A 174 -6.22 18.46 -4.37
C GLU A 174 -5.57 17.25 -3.74
N PHE A 175 -4.24 17.16 -3.78
CA PHE A 175 -3.49 16.08 -3.12
C PHE A 175 -3.75 16.06 -1.60
N GLU A 176 -3.75 17.22 -0.93
CA GLU A 176 -4.08 17.32 0.49
C GLU A 176 -5.56 17.03 0.79
N LEU A 177 -6.47 17.39 -0.12
CA LEU A 177 -7.88 17.01 -0.03
C LEU A 177 -8.04 15.48 -0.12
N MET A 178 -7.38 14.83 -1.06
CA MET A 178 -7.43 13.37 -1.20
C MET A 178 -6.78 12.64 -0.02
N TYR A 179 -5.70 13.20 0.54
CA TYR A 179 -5.13 12.68 1.78
C TYR A 179 -6.17 12.64 2.92
N LYS A 180 -6.91 13.74 3.12
CA LYS A 180 -7.96 13.82 4.14
C LYS A 180 -9.13 12.88 3.83
N THR A 181 -9.55 12.82 2.56
CA THR A 181 -10.65 11.96 2.09
C THR A 181 -10.34 10.48 2.33
N TYR A 182 -9.13 10.03 1.98
CA TYR A 182 -8.71 8.65 2.21
C TYR A 182 -8.58 8.31 3.69
N SER A 183 -8.06 9.25 4.47
CA SER A 183 -8.02 9.11 5.93
C SER A 183 -9.43 8.92 6.51
N GLN A 184 -10.41 9.71 6.05
CA GLN A 184 -11.80 9.60 6.48
C GLN A 184 -12.45 8.27 6.07
N ILE A 185 -12.16 7.78 4.85
CA ILE A 185 -12.63 6.47 4.37
C ILE A 185 -12.17 5.36 5.32
N LEU A 186 -10.87 5.32 5.64
CA LEU A 186 -10.30 4.28 6.50
C LEU A 186 -10.77 4.39 7.96
N GLN A 187 -10.91 5.61 8.48
CA GLN A 187 -11.50 5.85 9.82
C GLN A 187 -12.94 5.35 9.91
N ARG A 188 -13.78 5.64 8.90
CA ARG A 188 -15.17 5.14 8.84
C ARG A 188 -15.24 3.61 8.82
N MET A 189 -14.22 2.96 8.25
CA MET A 189 -14.08 1.50 8.25
C MET A 189 -13.53 0.94 9.56
N GLY A 190 -13.11 1.79 10.51
CA GLY A 190 -12.51 1.39 11.78
C GLY A 190 -11.13 0.76 11.65
N LEU A 191 -10.36 1.15 10.63
CA LEU A 191 -9.01 0.62 10.37
C LEU A 191 -7.94 1.53 10.97
N ASP A 192 -6.96 0.95 11.68
CA ASP A 192 -5.77 1.67 12.12
C ASP A 192 -4.76 1.71 10.98
N PHE A 193 -4.40 2.91 10.55
CA PHE A 193 -3.56 3.12 9.39
C PHE A 193 -2.51 4.21 9.63
N ARG A 194 -1.49 4.21 8.78
CA ARG A 194 -0.53 5.29 8.62
C ARG A 194 -0.45 5.70 7.17
N ALA A 195 -0.44 6.99 6.90
CA ALA A 195 -0.06 7.50 5.59
C ALA A 195 1.45 7.69 5.57
N VAL A 196 2.12 6.98 4.68
CA VAL A 196 3.59 6.91 4.61
C VAL A 196 4.10 7.61 3.35
N GLU A 197 5.25 8.26 3.45
CA GLU A 197 5.98 8.74 2.29
C GLU A 197 6.44 7.51 1.47
N ALA A 198 6.22 7.55 0.17
CA ALA A 198 6.48 6.43 -0.72
C ALA A 198 7.23 6.83 -1.99
N ASP A 199 7.84 5.87 -2.64
CA ASP A 199 8.37 6.04 -3.99
C ASP A 199 7.23 6.02 -5.02
N SER A 200 7.34 6.85 -6.08
CA SER A 200 6.29 6.94 -7.11
C SER A 200 6.36 5.81 -8.15
N GLY A 201 7.40 5.01 -8.18
CA GLY A 201 7.59 3.86 -9.06
C GLY A 201 7.34 4.12 -10.54
N ALA A 202 6.80 3.13 -11.25
CA ALA A 202 6.48 3.19 -12.68
C ALA A 202 5.40 4.23 -13.03
N ILE A 203 4.54 4.62 -12.07
CA ILE A 203 3.54 5.68 -12.26
C ILE A 203 4.25 7.02 -12.43
N GLY A 204 5.28 7.29 -11.62
CA GLY A 204 6.10 8.50 -11.65
C GLY A 204 5.38 9.71 -11.02
N GLY A 205 6.03 10.87 -11.05
CA GLY A 205 5.54 12.09 -10.45
C GLY A 205 6.54 12.69 -9.47
N SER A 206 6.15 13.78 -8.79
CA SER A 206 7.01 14.54 -7.88
C SER A 206 6.78 14.24 -6.40
N GLY A 207 5.89 13.32 -6.06
CA GLY A 207 5.60 12.91 -4.69
C GLY A 207 4.40 11.98 -4.60
N SER A 208 4.46 11.06 -3.65
CA SER A 208 3.37 10.12 -3.39
C SER A 208 3.26 9.77 -1.91
N LYS A 209 2.06 9.32 -1.51
CA LYS A 209 1.78 8.78 -0.18
C LYS A 209 0.96 7.51 -0.29
N GLU A 210 1.40 6.49 0.43
CA GLU A 210 0.67 5.24 0.61
C GLU A 210 -0.12 5.26 1.92
N PHE A 211 -1.30 4.65 1.89
CA PHE A 211 -2.11 4.40 3.07
C PHE A 211 -1.93 2.94 3.48
N MET A 212 -1.21 2.74 4.58
CA MET A 212 -0.82 1.44 5.10
C MET A 212 -1.67 1.11 6.32
N VAL A 213 -2.49 0.07 6.24
CA VAL A 213 -3.19 -0.47 7.41
C VAL A 213 -2.23 -1.34 8.20
N LEU A 214 -2.12 -1.07 9.50
CA LEU A 214 -1.22 -1.82 10.39
C LEU A 214 -1.78 -3.23 10.61
N ALA A 215 -1.00 -4.24 10.26
CA ALA A 215 -1.36 -5.65 10.43
C ALA A 215 -0.10 -6.49 10.70
N LYS A 216 -0.19 -7.43 11.65
CA LYS A 216 0.95 -8.30 12.01
C LYS A 216 1.49 -9.10 10.82
N ASN A 217 0.59 -9.47 9.91
CA ASN A 217 0.91 -10.24 8.71
C ASN A 217 1.03 -9.37 7.45
N GLY A 218 1.28 -8.05 7.61
CA GLY A 218 1.49 -7.15 6.48
C GLY A 218 2.69 -7.57 5.61
N GLU A 219 2.59 -7.35 4.30
CA GLU A 219 3.67 -7.67 3.36
C GLU A 219 4.79 -6.64 3.41
N ASP A 220 4.46 -5.37 3.68
CA ASP A 220 5.39 -4.26 3.54
C ASP A 220 5.97 -3.87 4.89
N ASP A 221 7.27 -3.63 4.89
CA ASP A 221 7.98 -3.07 6.04
C ASP A 221 7.89 -1.55 6.02
N ILE A 222 7.42 -0.97 7.11
CA ILE A 222 7.32 0.48 7.31
C ILE A 222 8.05 0.91 8.57
N LEU A 223 8.60 2.11 8.54
CA LEU A 223 9.21 2.77 9.67
C LEU A 223 8.27 3.85 10.20
N ILE A 224 7.89 3.74 11.46
CA ILE A 224 6.99 4.68 12.15
C ILE A 224 7.74 5.36 13.28
N CYS A 225 7.45 6.64 13.51
CA CYS A 225 7.97 7.36 14.67
C CYS A 225 7.13 7.06 15.91
N GLU A 226 7.79 6.83 17.05
CA GLU A 226 7.09 6.58 18.32
C GLU A 226 6.46 7.84 18.93
N ASN A 227 6.83 9.06 18.46
CA ASN A 227 6.45 10.33 19.09
C ASN A 227 5.68 11.29 18.17
N CYS A 228 5.77 11.16 16.85
CA CYS A 228 5.06 12.02 15.91
C CYS A 228 4.40 11.20 14.78
N ASP A 229 3.74 11.89 13.88
CA ASP A 229 3.02 11.32 12.73
C ASP A 229 3.90 10.83 11.57
N TYR A 230 5.25 10.89 11.71
CA TYR A 230 6.14 10.44 10.65
C TYR A 230 6.07 8.93 10.47
N ALA A 231 5.79 8.53 9.25
CA ALA A 231 5.88 7.15 8.78
C ALA A 231 6.35 7.14 7.33
N ALA A 232 7.10 6.12 6.94
CA ALA A 232 7.57 5.91 5.58
C ALA A 232 7.77 4.43 5.30
N ASN A 233 7.60 4.00 4.03
CA ASN A 233 8.11 2.70 3.62
C ASN A 233 9.65 2.71 3.64
N VAL A 234 10.26 1.53 3.69
CA VAL A 234 11.74 1.43 3.80
C VAL A 234 12.49 2.06 2.62
N GLU A 235 11.82 2.17 1.46
CA GLU A 235 12.40 2.71 0.23
C GLU A 235 12.42 4.24 0.20
N ALA A 236 11.53 4.90 0.93
CA ALA A 236 11.45 6.37 1.02
C ALA A 236 11.81 6.93 2.40
N ALA A 237 12.08 6.07 3.38
CA ALA A 237 12.34 6.48 4.75
C ALA A 237 13.54 7.40 4.86
N LYS A 238 13.39 8.46 5.69
CA LYS A 238 14.46 9.41 6.03
C LYS A 238 14.67 9.43 7.54
N ARG A 239 15.89 9.74 7.93
CA ARG A 239 16.24 9.88 9.34
C ARG A 239 16.90 11.24 9.61
N ALA A 240 16.97 11.63 10.86
CA ALA A 240 17.85 12.70 11.28
C ALA A 240 19.32 12.31 11.06
N LYS A 241 20.14 13.27 10.58
CA LYS A 241 21.57 13.02 10.32
C LYS A 241 22.22 12.43 11.56
N LYS A 242 22.93 11.32 11.40
CA LYS A 242 23.69 10.70 12.47
C LYS A 242 24.82 11.60 12.94
N THR A 243 25.09 11.57 14.22
CA THR A 243 26.25 12.24 14.85
C THR A 243 27.06 11.22 15.64
N CYS A 244 28.34 11.43 15.72
CA CYS A 244 29.26 10.62 16.54
C CYS A 244 30.07 11.56 17.45
N GLN A 245 30.23 11.15 18.70
CA GLN A 245 31.00 11.91 19.69
C GLN A 245 32.43 11.37 19.87
N ASP A 246 32.76 10.28 19.20
CA ASP A 246 34.11 9.70 19.24
C ASP A 246 35.12 10.62 18.56
N GLU A 247 36.36 10.49 18.93
CA GLU A 247 37.46 11.27 18.35
C GLU A 247 37.55 11.05 16.83
N ARG A 248 37.70 12.15 16.10
CA ARG A 248 37.93 12.10 14.65
C ARG A 248 39.38 11.75 14.34
N PRO A 249 39.63 11.02 13.25
CA PRO A 249 41.00 10.84 12.78
C PRO A 249 41.55 12.19 12.29
N GLU A 250 42.66 12.63 12.85
CA GLU A 250 43.35 13.85 12.41
C GLU A 250 44.48 13.54 11.45
N ALA A 251 44.42 14.11 10.26
CA ALA A 251 45.45 14.00 9.25
C ALA A 251 45.42 15.17 8.28
N ASN A 252 46.50 15.42 7.55
CA ASN A 252 46.50 16.35 6.43
C ASN A 252 45.54 15.84 5.34
N TYR A 253 44.95 16.76 4.58
CA TYR A 253 44.03 16.41 3.52
C TYR A 253 44.58 15.36 2.55
N ALA A 254 43.80 14.31 2.30
CA ALA A 254 44.12 13.19 1.42
C ALA A 254 45.47 12.50 1.68
N SER A 255 45.91 12.42 2.96
CA SER A 255 47.08 11.67 3.33
C SER A 255 46.94 10.20 3.02
N LYS A 256 47.85 9.62 2.24
CA LYS A 256 47.80 8.23 1.79
C LYS A 256 48.52 7.31 2.77
N PHE A 257 47.86 6.24 3.19
CA PHE A 257 48.38 5.25 4.16
C PHE A 257 48.36 3.85 3.54
N HIS A 258 49.42 3.10 3.80
CA HIS A 258 49.51 1.69 3.43
C HIS A 258 48.73 0.84 4.44
N THR A 259 47.70 0.15 3.97
CA THR A 259 46.74 -0.64 4.76
C THR A 259 46.64 -2.06 4.18
N PRO A 260 47.65 -2.91 4.36
CA PRO A 260 47.74 -4.19 3.66
C PRO A 260 46.61 -5.13 4.11
N ASN A 261 45.88 -5.70 3.12
CA ASN A 261 44.76 -6.61 3.32
C ASN A 261 43.54 -6.02 4.07
N VAL A 262 43.43 -4.69 4.22
CA VAL A 262 42.32 -4.02 4.89
C VAL A 262 41.26 -3.65 3.83
N LYS A 263 40.29 -4.53 3.60
CA LYS A 263 39.29 -4.37 2.53
C LYS A 263 37.88 -4.04 3.03
N THR A 264 37.58 -4.30 4.29
CA THR A 264 36.23 -4.09 4.87
C THR A 264 36.23 -2.89 5.80
N ILE A 265 35.08 -2.29 6.01
CA ILE A 265 34.88 -1.16 6.92
C ILE A 265 35.31 -1.54 8.34
N ASP A 266 34.95 -2.73 8.82
CA ASP A 266 35.32 -3.19 10.16
C ASP A 266 36.83 -3.34 10.32
N SER A 267 37.50 -3.93 9.32
CA SER A 267 38.95 -4.03 9.34
C SER A 267 39.64 -2.67 9.27
N LEU A 268 39.05 -1.72 8.52
CA LEU A 268 39.55 -0.34 8.41
C LEU A 268 39.40 0.42 9.73
N ALA A 269 38.22 0.33 10.36
CA ALA A 269 37.95 0.94 11.66
C ALA A 269 38.86 0.38 12.74
N GLN A 270 39.09 -0.94 12.74
CA GLN A 270 40.03 -1.61 13.67
C GLN A 270 41.49 -1.19 13.43
N PHE A 271 41.91 -1.11 12.15
CA PHE A 271 43.29 -0.74 11.78
C PHE A 271 43.64 0.67 12.29
N PHE A 272 42.76 1.64 12.09
CA PHE A 272 42.95 3.02 12.53
C PHE A 272 42.46 3.28 13.97
N LYS A 273 41.82 2.30 14.63
CA LYS A 273 41.21 2.43 15.97
C LYS A 273 40.20 3.58 16.07
N ILE A 274 39.34 3.70 15.06
CA ILE A 274 38.31 4.73 14.94
C ILE A 274 36.93 4.10 14.87
N ASN A 275 35.88 4.93 15.07
CA ASN A 275 34.53 4.51 14.80
C ASN A 275 34.31 4.42 13.28
N ALA A 276 33.60 3.38 12.83
CA ALA A 276 33.20 3.20 11.42
C ALA A 276 32.42 4.41 10.85
N PHE A 277 31.87 5.23 11.73
CA PHE A 277 31.22 6.50 11.37
C PHE A 277 32.11 7.42 10.54
N TYR A 278 33.43 7.43 10.79
CA TYR A 278 34.39 8.27 10.08
C TYR A 278 34.95 7.65 8.81
N THR A 279 34.37 6.55 8.35
CA THR A 279 34.75 5.92 7.07
C THR A 279 33.70 6.15 6.00
N ILE A 280 34.13 6.13 4.75
CA ILE A 280 33.27 6.16 3.55
C ILE A 280 33.47 4.86 2.79
N LYS A 281 32.40 4.11 2.58
CA LYS A 281 32.42 2.91 1.72
C LYS A 281 31.87 3.22 0.33
N ALA A 282 32.45 2.56 -0.66
CA ALA A 282 32.00 2.58 -2.05
C ALA A 282 31.18 1.32 -2.34
N VAL A 283 29.98 1.48 -2.86
CA VAL A 283 29.15 0.39 -3.38
C VAL A 283 29.06 0.57 -4.90
N VAL A 284 29.55 -0.40 -5.66
CA VAL A 284 29.53 -0.35 -7.11
C VAL A 284 28.40 -1.20 -7.64
N LYS A 285 27.55 -0.59 -8.47
CA LYS A 285 26.46 -1.29 -9.16
C LYS A 285 26.57 -1.07 -10.67
N LYS A 286 26.04 -2.01 -11.44
CA LYS A 286 25.83 -1.85 -12.86
C LYS A 286 24.42 -1.33 -13.07
N ALA A 287 24.32 -0.10 -13.56
CA ALA A 287 23.07 0.56 -13.89
C ALA A 287 22.64 0.21 -15.32
N ILE A 288 21.42 -0.27 -15.47
CA ILE A 288 20.83 -0.68 -16.75
C ILE A 288 19.86 0.42 -17.18
N TYR A 289 20.03 0.92 -18.40
CA TYR A 289 19.17 1.89 -19.08
C TYR A 289 18.54 1.24 -20.32
N GLU A 290 17.67 1.95 -21.03
CA GLU A 290 16.99 1.40 -22.22
C GLU A 290 17.94 0.86 -23.29
N ASN A 291 19.07 1.54 -23.54
CA ASN A 291 19.98 1.25 -24.64
C ASN A 291 21.42 0.99 -24.20
N GLU A 292 21.73 1.12 -22.93
CA GLU A 292 23.10 0.97 -22.43
C GLU A 292 23.12 0.44 -20.99
N SER A 293 24.28 -0.03 -20.57
CA SER A 293 24.57 -0.29 -19.15
C SER A 293 25.93 0.28 -18.79
N LYS A 294 26.07 0.85 -17.61
CA LYS A 294 27.33 1.41 -17.11
C LYS A 294 27.50 1.18 -15.61
N LEU A 295 28.75 1.20 -15.16
CA LEU A 295 29.05 1.15 -13.73
C LEU A 295 28.79 2.50 -13.08
N VAL A 296 28.20 2.47 -11.89
CA VAL A 296 27.95 3.64 -11.05
C VAL A 296 28.45 3.33 -9.64
N VAL A 297 29.10 4.29 -9.00
CA VAL A 297 29.60 4.15 -7.63
C VAL A 297 28.76 5.00 -6.69
N PHE A 298 28.30 4.38 -5.59
CA PHE A 298 27.57 5.07 -4.53
C PHE A 298 28.46 5.13 -3.29
N PHE A 299 28.73 6.35 -2.81
CA PHE A 299 29.52 6.59 -1.61
C PHE A 299 28.59 6.89 -0.45
N ILE A 300 28.64 6.07 0.56
CA ILE A 300 27.85 6.19 1.78
C ILE A 300 28.77 6.09 3.01
N ARG A 301 28.25 6.48 4.17
CA ARG A 301 28.98 6.30 5.43
C ARG A 301 29.26 4.81 5.68
N GLY A 302 30.44 4.47 6.18
CA GLY A 302 30.83 3.08 6.38
C GLY A 302 29.89 2.30 7.30
N SER A 303 29.30 2.97 8.29
CA SER A 303 28.34 2.38 9.24
C SER A 303 26.92 2.20 8.68
N ASP A 304 26.65 2.63 7.44
CA ASP A 304 25.32 2.57 6.82
C ASP A 304 25.28 1.59 5.66
N ASP A 305 24.08 1.21 5.23
CA ASP A 305 23.86 0.35 4.08
C ASP A 305 23.15 1.11 2.96
N LEU A 306 23.42 0.70 1.70
CA LEU A 306 22.81 1.27 0.52
C LEU A 306 21.37 0.78 0.39
N GLN A 307 20.43 1.70 0.19
CA GLN A 307 19.06 1.37 -0.21
C GLN A 307 18.99 1.36 -1.74
N GLU A 308 18.72 0.19 -2.33
CA GLU A 308 18.83 -0.03 -3.79
C GLU A 308 17.87 0.83 -4.60
N ILE A 309 16.61 0.99 -4.16
CA ILE A 309 15.61 1.81 -4.88
C ILE A 309 16.01 3.29 -4.85
N LYS A 310 16.50 3.80 -3.71
CA LYS A 310 17.04 5.18 -3.64
C LYS A 310 18.23 5.37 -4.57
N ALA A 311 19.13 4.40 -4.62
CA ALA A 311 20.29 4.43 -5.51
C ALA A 311 19.88 4.37 -6.99
N GLN A 312 18.91 3.53 -7.33
CA GLN A 312 18.34 3.43 -8.68
C GLN A 312 17.72 4.76 -9.12
N ASN A 313 16.93 5.38 -8.26
CA ASN A 313 16.32 6.69 -8.51
C ASN A 313 17.39 7.79 -8.67
N ALA A 314 18.44 7.76 -7.83
CA ALA A 314 19.54 8.74 -7.88
C ALA A 314 20.24 8.79 -9.24
N CYS A 315 20.41 7.64 -9.89
CA CYS A 315 21.04 7.56 -11.22
C CYS A 315 20.02 7.42 -12.37
N SER A 316 18.71 7.42 -12.08
CA SER A 316 17.63 7.27 -13.09
C SER A 316 17.76 6.01 -13.95
N ALA A 317 18.26 4.91 -13.37
CA ALA A 317 18.39 3.62 -14.02
C ALA A 317 17.05 2.85 -14.02
N LEU A 318 16.87 1.96 -14.99
CA LEU A 318 15.74 1.03 -15.02
C LEU A 318 15.92 -0.11 -13.99
N GLU A 319 17.17 -0.52 -13.77
CA GLU A 319 17.53 -1.57 -12.84
C GLU A 319 18.97 -1.38 -12.35
N LEU A 320 19.27 -1.78 -11.12
CA LEU A 320 20.61 -1.91 -10.58
C LEU A 320 20.90 -3.39 -10.32
N VAL A 321 22.05 -3.87 -10.81
CA VAL A 321 22.54 -5.22 -10.53
C VAL A 321 23.97 -5.15 -9.95
N ASP A 322 24.41 -6.18 -9.26
CA ASP A 322 25.76 -6.23 -8.75
C ASP A 322 26.77 -6.26 -9.89
N ALA A 323 27.84 -5.48 -9.77
CA ALA A 323 28.94 -5.51 -10.71
C ALA A 323 29.81 -6.75 -10.46
N SER A 324 30.19 -7.45 -11.52
CA SER A 324 31.13 -8.57 -11.42
C SER A 324 32.57 -8.11 -11.18
N GLU A 325 33.41 -8.98 -10.61
CA GLU A 325 34.84 -8.69 -10.42
C GLU A 325 35.55 -8.34 -11.75
N GLU A 326 35.19 -9.04 -12.82
CA GLU A 326 35.74 -8.78 -14.16
C GLU A 326 35.37 -7.38 -14.70
N GLU A 327 34.13 -6.91 -14.43
CA GLU A 327 33.68 -5.56 -14.80
C GLU A 327 34.42 -4.49 -13.99
N LEU A 328 34.66 -4.73 -12.69
CA LEU A 328 35.45 -3.83 -11.85
C LEU A 328 36.88 -3.72 -12.34
N GLU A 329 37.53 -4.84 -12.63
CA GLU A 329 38.91 -4.86 -13.14
C GLU A 329 39.04 -4.13 -14.48
N LYS A 330 38.11 -4.35 -15.44
CA LYS A 330 38.08 -3.64 -16.73
C LYS A 330 37.91 -2.13 -16.58
N ALA A 331 37.19 -1.70 -15.56
CA ALA A 331 36.98 -0.30 -15.22
C ALA A 331 38.14 0.31 -14.39
N GLY A 332 39.15 -0.48 -14.04
CA GLY A 332 40.27 -0.05 -13.20
C GLY A 332 39.89 0.20 -11.74
N LEU A 333 38.77 -0.38 -11.27
CA LEU A 333 38.31 -0.27 -9.88
C LEU A 333 38.89 -1.39 -9.03
N VAL A 334 39.50 -1.02 -7.91
CA VAL A 334 40.09 -1.99 -6.97
C VAL A 334 39.12 -2.23 -5.81
N ALA A 335 38.44 -3.37 -5.82
CA ALA A 335 37.45 -3.72 -4.79
C ALA A 335 38.06 -3.61 -3.37
N GLY A 336 37.33 -2.91 -2.48
CA GLY A 336 37.78 -2.62 -1.11
C GLY A 336 38.61 -1.35 -0.96
N PHE A 337 39.05 -0.70 -2.08
CA PHE A 337 39.92 0.48 -2.03
C PHE A 337 39.43 1.64 -2.90
N ILE A 338 38.16 1.68 -3.27
CA ILE A 338 37.56 2.70 -4.14
C ILE A 338 37.26 3.97 -3.35
N GLY A 339 37.64 5.13 -3.90
CA GLY A 339 37.36 6.45 -3.36
C GLY A 339 36.99 7.46 -4.45
N PHE A 340 36.24 8.51 -4.13
CA PHE A 340 35.84 9.51 -5.11
C PHE A 340 36.98 10.50 -5.49
N VAL A 341 38.01 10.65 -4.62
CA VAL A 341 39.17 11.48 -4.95
C VAL A 341 40.01 10.78 -6.01
N GLY A 342 40.13 11.41 -7.16
CA GLY A 342 40.88 10.86 -8.31
C GLY A 342 40.11 9.81 -9.12
N LEU A 343 38.85 9.53 -8.84
CA LEU A 343 38.00 8.68 -9.68
C LEU A 343 37.72 9.39 -11.01
N LYS A 344 38.00 8.72 -12.14
CA LYS A 344 37.82 9.25 -13.49
C LYS A 344 36.87 8.38 -14.31
N ASP A 345 36.14 9.01 -15.20
CA ASP A 345 35.30 8.37 -16.24
C ASP A 345 34.22 7.39 -15.70
N ILE A 346 33.87 7.50 -14.41
CA ILE A 346 32.81 6.71 -13.79
C ILE A 346 31.87 7.67 -13.05
N ASP A 347 30.57 7.52 -13.30
CA ASP A 347 29.56 8.27 -12.58
C ASP A 347 29.51 7.83 -11.11
N PHE A 348 29.38 8.81 -10.22
CA PHE A 348 29.22 8.52 -8.81
C PHE A 348 28.26 9.47 -8.10
N TYR A 349 27.65 8.98 -7.05
CA TYR A 349 26.78 9.73 -6.14
C TYR A 349 27.24 9.54 -4.69
N ILE A 350 26.91 10.51 -3.84
CA ILE A 350 27.32 10.58 -2.45
C ILE A 350 26.08 10.80 -1.60
N ASP A 351 25.99 10.09 -0.46
CA ASP A 351 24.86 10.29 0.44
C ASP A 351 24.85 11.70 1.05
N PHE A 352 23.65 12.27 1.22
CA PHE A 352 23.46 13.60 1.82
C PHE A 352 24.07 13.74 3.20
N GLU A 353 24.08 12.68 4.02
CA GLU A 353 24.66 12.75 5.36
C GLU A 353 26.18 12.97 5.36
N LEU A 354 26.85 12.71 4.24
CA LEU A 354 28.28 12.97 4.09
C LEU A 354 28.57 14.41 3.69
N GLU A 355 27.57 15.20 3.25
CA GLU A 355 27.80 16.60 2.88
C GLU A 355 28.35 17.39 4.07
N ASN A 356 29.46 18.12 3.83
CA ASN A 356 30.21 18.88 4.82
C ASN A 356 30.88 18.06 5.95
N GLU A 357 30.92 16.73 5.85
CA GLU A 357 31.75 15.91 6.75
C GLU A 357 33.23 16.15 6.52
N LYS A 358 34.00 16.11 7.59
CA LYS A 358 35.44 16.37 7.56
C LYS A 358 36.23 15.22 8.18
N GLN A 359 37.49 15.15 7.79
CA GLN A 359 38.42 14.17 8.34
C GLN A 359 37.96 12.71 8.18
N MET A 360 37.35 12.41 7.06
CA MET A 360 36.87 11.07 6.73
C MET A 360 38.00 10.19 6.18
N ILE A 361 37.80 8.86 6.20
CA ILE A 361 38.70 7.87 5.62
C ILE A 361 37.97 7.13 4.49
N MET A 362 38.65 6.94 3.35
CA MET A 362 38.11 6.20 2.19
C MET A 362 39.22 5.49 1.40
N GLY A 363 38.86 4.66 0.43
CA GLY A 363 39.81 4.04 -0.49
C GLY A 363 40.65 5.06 -1.28
N ALA A 364 41.85 4.68 -1.65
CA ALA A 364 42.79 5.51 -2.44
C ALA A 364 42.83 5.16 -3.92
N ASN A 365 41.88 4.35 -4.46
CA ASN A 365 41.87 3.77 -5.80
C ASN A 365 43.13 2.96 -6.13
N GLU A 366 43.81 2.47 -5.11
CA GLU A 366 45.04 1.67 -5.22
C GLU A 366 45.00 0.54 -4.19
N LYS A 367 45.40 -0.65 -4.61
CA LYS A 367 45.40 -1.85 -3.74
C LYS A 367 46.23 -1.59 -2.50
N ASP A 368 45.66 -1.96 -1.35
CA ASP A 368 46.28 -1.84 -0.02
C ASP A 368 46.58 -0.39 0.41
N TYR A 369 45.83 0.60 -0.12
CA TYR A 369 45.95 1.99 0.32
C TYR A 369 44.62 2.66 0.60
N HIS A 370 44.59 3.49 1.65
CA HIS A 370 43.47 4.36 2.00
C HIS A 370 43.94 5.82 2.14
N LEU A 371 43.01 6.75 1.95
CA LEU A 371 43.16 8.19 2.17
C LEU A 371 42.55 8.57 3.51
N ILE A 372 43.22 9.37 4.31
CA ILE A 372 42.74 9.96 5.56
C ILE A 372 42.68 11.47 5.43
N GLY A 373 41.84 12.11 6.25
CA GLY A 373 41.70 13.57 6.24
C GLY A 373 40.85 14.07 5.08
N ILE A 374 39.88 13.26 4.61
CA ILE A 374 39.03 13.65 3.52
C ILE A 374 37.92 14.57 4.03
N ASP A 375 37.91 15.79 3.52
CA ASP A 375 36.79 16.73 3.71
C ASP A 375 35.84 16.62 2.51
N VAL A 376 34.58 16.28 2.78
CA VAL A 376 33.53 16.13 1.75
C VAL A 376 32.90 17.51 1.50
N VAL A 377 33.70 18.40 0.93
CA VAL A 377 33.35 19.79 0.66
C VAL A 377 33.68 20.14 -0.81
N ASN A 378 33.08 21.20 -1.32
CA ASN A 378 33.33 21.71 -2.68
C ASN A 378 33.05 20.72 -3.81
N LEU A 379 32.21 19.73 -3.59
CA LEU A 379 31.72 18.83 -4.62
C LEU A 379 30.44 19.39 -5.27
N ASN A 380 30.19 18.99 -6.52
CA ASN A 380 28.93 19.36 -7.20
C ASN A 380 27.73 18.86 -6.38
N LYS A 381 26.81 19.76 -6.07
CA LYS A 381 25.60 19.45 -5.26
C LYS A 381 24.71 18.39 -5.91
N ASP A 382 24.70 18.29 -7.24
CA ASP A 382 23.91 17.29 -7.96
C ASP A 382 24.35 15.85 -7.67
N ARG A 383 25.55 15.64 -7.13
CA ARG A 383 26.06 14.34 -6.74
C ARG A 383 25.52 13.86 -5.39
N PHE A 384 25.02 14.78 -4.56
CA PHE A 384 24.46 14.40 -3.26
C PHE A 384 23.03 13.92 -3.41
N LYS A 385 22.76 12.71 -2.93
CA LYS A 385 21.45 12.03 -3.02
C LYS A 385 21.12 11.36 -1.70
N ASP A 386 19.86 11.05 -1.49
CA ASP A 386 19.40 10.15 -0.44
C ASP A 386 19.68 8.71 -0.87
N LEU A 387 20.61 8.03 -0.22
CA LEU A 387 21.10 6.72 -0.66
C LEU A 387 21.01 5.63 0.40
N ILE A 388 20.84 5.99 1.67
CA ILE A 388 20.98 5.05 2.77
C ILE A 388 19.68 4.33 3.13
N GLU A 389 19.83 3.10 3.59
CA GLU A 389 18.80 2.35 4.29
C GLU A 389 18.60 2.92 5.69
N VAL A 390 17.35 3.29 6.02
CA VAL A 390 16.95 3.70 7.37
C VAL A 390 16.44 2.47 8.12
N LYS A 391 16.85 2.32 9.39
CA LYS A 391 16.57 1.11 10.20
C LYS A 391 15.83 1.46 11.49
N GLU A 392 15.24 0.42 12.08
CA GLU A 392 14.70 0.52 13.44
C GLU A 392 15.77 1.04 14.40
N GLY A 393 15.40 1.95 15.30
CA GLY A 393 16.30 2.60 16.23
C GLY A 393 17.01 3.86 15.69
N ASP A 394 16.95 4.15 14.38
CA ASP A 394 17.38 5.45 13.83
C ASP A 394 16.48 6.58 14.35
N CYS A 395 16.97 7.83 14.29
CA CYS A 395 16.23 8.98 14.78
C CYS A 395 15.31 9.57 13.70
N CYS A 396 14.07 9.86 14.06
CA CYS A 396 13.08 10.48 13.19
C CYS A 396 13.57 11.81 12.63
N VAL A 397 13.43 12.02 11.32
CA VAL A 397 13.81 13.26 10.63
C VAL A 397 12.98 14.47 11.10
N LYS A 398 11.74 14.27 11.59
CA LYS A 398 10.85 15.37 12.04
C LYS A 398 11.09 15.78 13.49
N CYS A 399 11.23 14.82 14.42
CA CYS A 399 11.23 15.11 15.85
C CYS A 399 12.40 14.50 16.63
N GLY A 400 13.28 13.74 16.00
CA GLY A 400 14.46 13.12 16.62
C GLY A 400 14.18 11.90 17.51
N ALA A 401 12.92 11.51 17.73
CA ALA A 401 12.57 10.30 18.47
C ALA A 401 12.95 9.03 17.68
N LYS A 402 12.96 7.88 18.34
CA LYS A 402 13.31 6.62 17.70
C LYS A 402 12.26 6.18 16.68
N LEU A 403 12.73 5.59 15.58
CA LEU A 403 11.90 4.91 14.59
C LEU A 403 11.75 3.44 14.99
N LYS A 404 10.54 2.91 14.80
CA LYS A 404 10.19 1.51 15.01
C LYS A 404 9.76 0.89 13.69
N GLN A 405 10.20 -0.34 13.44
CA GLN A 405 9.72 -1.12 12.32
C GLN A 405 8.33 -1.71 12.61
N SER A 406 7.45 -1.67 11.65
CA SER A 406 6.10 -2.25 11.69
C SER A 406 5.80 -2.90 10.36
N LYS A 407 4.77 -3.73 10.35
CA LYS A 407 4.22 -4.32 9.12
C LYS A 407 2.94 -3.59 8.71
N GLY A 408 2.78 -3.38 7.42
CA GLY A 408 1.61 -2.75 6.85
C GLY A 408 1.08 -3.47 5.61
N ILE A 409 -0.17 -3.17 5.28
CA ILE A 409 -0.81 -3.59 4.03
C ILE A 409 -1.21 -2.32 3.29
N GLU A 410 -0.66 -2.09 2.11
CA GLU A 410 -1.03 -0.96 1.25
C GLU A 410 -2.48 -1.12 0.77
N VAL A 411 -3.32 -0.14 1.10
CA VAL A 411 -4.75 -0.12 0.70
C VAL A 411 -5.08 1.01 -0.24
N GLY A 412 -4.27 2.05 -0.28
CA GLY A 412 -4.45 3.20 -1.15
C GLY A 412 -3.16 3.93 -1.40
N HIS A 413 -3.08 4.61 -2.54
CA HIS A 413 -1.92 5.37 -2.95
C HIS A 413 -2.35 6.63 -3.70
N ILE A 414 -1.75 7.77 -3.36
CA ILE A 414 -2.03 9.06 -4.00
C ILE A 414 -0.75 9.66 -4.58
N PHE A 415 -0.86 10.23 -5.79
CA PHE A 415 0.29 10.70 -6.58
C PHE A 415 0.10 12.11 -7.11
N LYS A 416 1.17 12.88 -7.15
CA LYS A 416 1.31 14.09 -7.94
C LYS A 416 2.02 13.73 -9.25
N LEU A 417 1.27 13.48 -10.32
CA LEU A 417 1.83 13.06 -11.62
C LEU A 417 2.51 14.22 -12.39
N GLY A 418 2.18 15.47 -12.01
CA GLY A 418 2.62 16.64 -12.74
C GLY A 418 2.12 16.64 -14.20
N GLN A 419 2.98 16.93 -15.15
CA GLN A 419 2.64 17.03 -16.58
C GLN A 419 3.12 15.81 -17.41
N LYS A 420 3.53 14.71 -16.78
CA LYS A 420 4.10 13.53 -17.47
C LYS A 420 3.17 13.02 -18.57
N TYR A 421 1.95 12.69 -18.22
CA TYR A 421 0.97 12.10 -19.15
C TYR A 421 0.39 13.13 -20.13
N SER A 422 0.05 14.32 -19.64
CA SER A 422 -0.52 15.37 -20.49
C SER A 422 0.43 15.84 -21.58
N LYS A 423 1.73 15.91 -21.30
CA LYS A 423 2.75 16.19 -22.32
C LYS A 423 2.87 15.05 -23.33
N ALA A 424 2.99 13.81 -22.87
CA ALA A 424 3.15 12.65 -23.74
C ALA A 424 1.96 12.48 -24.69
N MET A 425 0.73 12.71 -24.19
CA MET A 425 -0.51 12.55 -24.94
C MET A 425 -1.03 13.86 -25.57
N ASN A 426 -0.25 14.95 -25.60
CA ASN A 426 -0.63 16.27 -26.14
C ASN A 426 -2.01 16.76 -25.62
N ALA A 427 -2.27 16.58 -24.33
CA ALA A 427 -3.51 16.98 -23.68
C ALA A 427 -3.33 18.37 -23.07
N ASN A 428 -3.89 19.39 -23.71
CA ASN A 428 -3.65 20.79 -23.40
C ASN A 428 -4.98 21.56 -23.21
N PHE A 429 -4.88 22.67 -22.46
CA PHE A 429 -5.92 23.68 -22.31
C PHE A 429 -5.34 25.08 -22.62
N LEU A 430 -6.19 26.08 -22.80
CA LEU A 430 -5.78 27.48 -22.91
C LEU A 430 -5.80 28.14 -21.53
N ASP A 431 -4.65 28.71 -21.14
CA ASP A 431 -4.52 29.51 -19.92
C ASP A 431 -5.25 30.87 -20.02
N GLU A 432 -5.18 31.68 -18.99
CA GLU A 432 -5.82 33.01 -18.94
C GLU A 432 -5.30 34.00 -20.01
N ASN A 433 -4.11 33.77 -20.53
CA ASN A 433 -3.49 34.55 -21.60
C ASN A 433 -3.72 33.95 -23.00
N GLY A 434 -4.54 32.89 -23.10
CA GLY A 434 -4.80 32.18 -24.35
C GLY A 434 -3.63 31.29 -24.84
N LYS A 435 -2.65 31.01 -23.99
CA LYS A 435 -1.52 30.15 -24.31
C LYS A 435 -1.86 28.69 -24.00
N SER A 436 -1.48 27.79 -24.92
CA SER A 436 -1.66 26.35 -24.74
C SER A 436 -0.70 25.80 -23.67
N GLN A 437 -1.26 25.11 -22.67
CA GLN A 437 -0.54 24.50 -21.54
C GLN A 437 -0.99 23.07 -21.33
N PRO A 438 -0.10 22.11 -21.02
CA PRO A 438 -0.48 20.78 -20.61
C PRO A 438 -1.07 20.78 -19.20
N PHE A 439 -2.03 19.89 -18.92
CA PHE A 439 -2.61 19.74 -17.58
C PHE A 439 -1.57 19.29 -16.54
N TYR A 440 -1.67 19.83 -15.33
CA TYR A 440 -1.12 19.16 -14.14
C TYR A 440 -2.11 18.11 -13.67
N MET A 441 -1.63 16.90 -13.40
CA MET A 441 -2.48 15.75 -13.09
C MET A 441 -2.12 15.15 -11.73
N GLY A 442 -3.15 14.65 -11.03
CA GLY A 442 -3.05 13.77 -9.87
C GLY A 442 -3.70 12.42 -10.16
N CYS A 443 -3.23 11.37 -9.47
CA CYS A 443 -3.81 10.03 -9.52
C CYS A 443 -4.00 9.52 -8.09
N TYR A 444 -5.15 8.87 -7.81
CA TYR A 444 -5.57 8.51 -6.46
C TYR A 444 -6.26 7.15 -6.46
N GLY A 445 -5.59 6.09 -6.00
CA GLY A 445 -6.06 4.71 -6.04
C GLY A 445 -6.42 4.15 -4.66
N ILE A 446 -7.50 3.36 -4.56
CA ILE A 446 -7.85 2.50 -3.40
C ILE A 446 -8.20 1.11 -3.90
N GLY A 447 -7.59 0.09 -3.33
CA GLY A 447 -7.92 -1.30 -3.58
C GLY A 447 -9.20 -1.73 -2.86
N VAL A 448 -10.37 -1.48 -3.47
CA VAL A 448 -11.68 -1.70 -2.83
C VAL A 448 -11.91 -3.15 -2.42
N SER A 449 -11.57 -4.11 -3.28
CA SER A 449 -11.68 -5.53 -2.94
C SER A 449 -10.63 -5.97 -1.92
N ARG A 450 -9.44 -5.35 -1.90
CA ARG A 450 -8.39 -5.58 -0.91
C ARG A 450 -8.84 -5.16 0.49
N LEU A 451 -9.58 -4.06 0.62
CA LEU A 451 -10.11 -3.56 1.91
C LEU A 451 -10.97 -4.60 2.64
N LEU A 452 -11.68 -5.47 1.91
CA LEU A 452 -12.45 -6.56 2.50
C LEU A 452 -11.55 -7.55 3.25
N ALA A 453 -10.42 -7.94 2.64
CA ALA A 453 -9.44 -8.81 3.30
C ALA A 453 -8.73 -8.10 4.45
N VAL A 454 -8.35 -6.84 4.26
CA VAL A 454 -7.66 -6.03 5.27
C VAL A 454 -8.49 -5.84 6.52
N ALA A 455 -9.82 -5.69 6.40
CA ALA A 455 -10.70 -5.61 7.55
C ALA A 455 -10.63 -6.86 8.44
N ILE A 456 -10.42 -8.03 7.83
CA ILE A 456 -10.26 -9.30 8.57
C ILE A 456 -8.82 -9.50 9.06
N GLU A 457 -7.80 -9.08 8.31
CA GLU A 457 -6.43 -9.11 8.84
C GLU A 457 -6.27 -8.25 10.10
N ALA A 458 -6.99 -7.12 10.17
CA ALA A 458 -7.01 -6.25 11.34
C ALA A 458 -7.88 -6.80 12.50
N ASN A 459 -8.96 -7.52 12.19
CA ASN A 459 -9.99 -7.90 13.17
C ASN A 459 -10.46 -9.35 12.96
N HIS A 460 -9.80 -10.27 13.63
CA HIS A 460 -10.15 -11.70 13.68
C HIS A 460 -9.67 -12.33 14.98
N ASP A 461 -10.21 -13.50 15.30
CA ASP A 461 -9.68 -14.40 16.32
C ASP A 461 -9.42 -15.80 15.74
N GLU A 462 -9.16 -16.79 16.59
CA GLU A 462 -8.94 -18.18 16.17
C GLU A 462 -10.19 -18.85 15.57
N LYS A 463 -11.38 -18.31 15.84
CA LYS A 463 -12.68 -18.88 15.42
C LYS A 463 -13.14 -18.35 14.06
N GLY A 464 -12.83 -17.09 13.73
CA GLY A 464 -13.28 -16.51 12.46
C GLY A 464 -13.16 -15.00 12.36
N CYS A 465 -13.97 -14.44 11.47
CA CYS A 465 -14.07 -13.01 11.24
C CYS A 465 -14.63 -12.26 12.44
N ILE A 466 -14.24 -10.99 12.61
CA ILE A 466 -14.87 -10.04 13.53
C ILE A 466 -15.19 -8.77 12.76
N TRP A 467 -16.44 -8.62 12.34
CA TRP A 467 -16.86 -7.41 11.61
C TRP A 467 -17.30 -6.33 12.58
N ASN A 468 -16.93 -5.09 12.30
CA ASN A 468 -17.59 -3.95 12.92
C ASN A 468 -18.98 -3.73 12.29
N LYS A 469 -19.84 -2.94 12.94
CA LYS A 469 -21.21 -2.69 12.47
C LYS A 469 -21.27 -2.06 11.08
N THR A 470 -20.30 -1.25 10.73
CA THR A 470 -20.25 -0.50 9.46
C THR A 470 -20.05 -1.43 8.28
N LEU A 471 -19.20 -2.44 8.41
CA LEU A 471 -18.82 -3.35 7.32
C LEU A 471 -19.58 -4.69 7.37
N ALA A 472 -20.12 -5.09 8.50
CA ALA A 472 -20.79 -6.38 8.66
C ALA A 472 -21.84 -6.62 7.57
N PRO A 473 -21.88 -7.81 6.93
CA PRO A 473 -22.89 -8.14 5.93
C PRO A 473 -24.30 -8.20 6.54
N PHE A 474 -24.38 -8.58 7.80
CA PHE A 474 -25.55 -8.48 8.68
C PHE A 474 -25.06 -8.00 10.05
N VAL A 475 -25.78 -7.09 10.67
CA VAL A 475 -25.40 -6.58 12.00
C VAL A 475 -25.86 -7.50 13.10
N LEU A 476 -26.87 -8.32 12.83
CA LEU A 476 -27.49 -9.22 13.80
C LEU A 476 -27.91 -10.54 13.14
N GLU A 477 -27.61 -11.65 13.79
CA GLU A 477 -28.16 -12.96 13.47
C GLU A 477 -29.16 -13.39 14.54
N ILE A 478 -30.37 -13.83 14.14
CA ILE A 478 -31.34 -14.47 15.03
C ILE A 478 -31.19 -15.97 14.86
N ILE A 479 -30.80 -16.66 15.94
CA ILE A 479 -30.55 -18.11 15.97
C ILE A 479 -31.65 -18.81 16.75
N VAL A 480 -32.48 -19.60 16.08
CA VAL A 480 -33.46 -20.47 16.74
C VAL A 480 -32.76 -21.76 17.13
N SER A 481 -32.65 -22.01 18.44
CA SER A 481 -31.89 -23.16 18.97
C SER A 481 -32.56 -24.50 18.71
N ASN A 482 -33.92 -24.55 18.64
CA ASN A 482 -34.71 -25.74 18.37
C ASN A 482 -35.95 -25.38 17.55
N LEU A 483 -35.99 -25.80 16.29
CA LEU A 483 -37.11 -25.53 15.37
C LEU A 483 -38.41 -26.30 15.72
N LYS A 484 -38.35 -27.30 16.63
CA LYS A 484 -39.53 -28.00 17.11
C LYS A 484 -40.30 -27.19 18.16
N ASP A 485 -39.70 -26.14 18.70
CA ASP A 485 -40.35 -25.20 19.61
C ASP A 485 -41.11 -24.14 18.77
N GLU A 486 -42.39 -24.39 18.60
CA GLU A 486 -43.25 -23.52 17.78
C GLU A 486 -43.32 -22.10 18.34
N LYS A 487 -43.29 -21.91 19.67
CA LYS A 487 -43.30 -20.59 20.31
C LYS A 487 -42.02 -19.81 20.04
N ALA A 488 -40.88 -20.50 20.14
CA ALA A 488 -39.59 -19.89 19.83
C ALA A 488 -39.50 -19.46 18.33
N LEU A 489 -40.02 -20.31 17.47
CA LEU A 489 -40.04 -20.03 16.02
C LEU A 489 -40.99 -18.87 15.67
N GLU A 490 -42.17 -18.82 16.26
CA GLU A 490 -43.15 -17.72 16.08
C GLU A 490 -42.55 -16.40 16.58
N PHE A 491 -41.97 -16.41 17.78
CA PHE A 491 -41.30 -15.24 18.35
C PHE A 491 -40.14 -14.75 17.44
N ALA A 492 -39.28 -15.67 16.98
CA ALA A 492 -38.17 -15.33 16.08
C ALA A 492 -38.63 -14.69 14.77
N ASN A 493 -39.70 -15.23 14.17
CA ASN A 493 -40.26 -14.68 12.94
C ASN A 493 -40.79 -13.25 13.14
N LYS A 494 -41.57 -13.03 14.22
CA LYS A 494 -42.09 -11.71 14.56
C LYS A 494 -40.96 -10.70 14.80
N LEU A 495 -39.98 -11.08 15.64
CA LEU A 495 -38.83 -10.25 15.94
C LEU A 495 -38.04 -9.91 14.67
N TYR A 496 -37.84 -10.88 13.78
CA TYR A 496 -37.18 -10.67 12.51
C TYR A 496 -37.92 -9.63 11.63
N GLU A 497 -39.25 -9.71 11.56
CA GLU A 497 -40.07 -8.76 10.82
C GLU A 497 -39.99 -7.35 11.44
N ASP A 498 -40.13 -7.25 12.76
CA ASP A 498 -40.05 -5.98 13.48
C ASP A 498 -38.69 -5.28 13.27
N LEU A 499 -37.57 -6.01 13.37
CA LEU A 499 -36.24 -5.47 13.19
C LEU A 499 -35.96 -5.09 11.72
N THR A 500 -36.42 -5.90 10.77
CA THR A 500 -36.30 -5.60 9.34
C THR A 500 -37.08 -4.33 8.96
N ASN A 501 -38.29 -4.16 9.54
CA ASN A 501 -39.11 -2.96 9.32
C ASN A 501 -38.46 -1.69 9.89
N LEU A 502 -37.58 -1.82 10.90
CA LEU A 502 -36.74 -0.73 11.41
C LEU A 502 -35.51 -0.44 10.53
N GLY A 503 -35.31 -1.17 9.44
CA GLY A 503 -34.20 -1.01 8.51
C GLY A 503 -32.92 -1.74 8.91
N LEU A 504 -32.98 -2.61 9.93
CA LEU A 504 -31.83 -3.41 10.32
C LEU A 504 -31.55 -4.55 9.33
N GLU A 505 -30.26 -4.77 9.06
CA GLU A 505 -29.79 -5.91 8.27
C GLU A 505 -29.64 -7.14 9.16
N VAL A 506 -30.70 -7.95 9.20
CA VAL A 506 -30.82 -9.14 10.06
C VAL A 506 -30.82 -10.41 9.23
N LEU A 507 -30.12 -11.44 9.69
CA LEU A 507 -30.21 -12.81 9.17
C LEU A 507 -30.97 -13.68 10.17
N LEU A 508 -31.98 -14.42 9.72
CA LEU A 508 -32.68 -15.42 10.55
C LEU A 508 -32.15 -16.81 10.22
N ASP A 509 -31.49 -17.48 11.19
CA ASP A 509 -31.05 -18.87 11.06
C ASP A 509 -32.21 -19.85 11.40
N ASP A 510 -32.96 -20.15 10.35
CA ASP A 510 -34.06 -21.08 10.34
C ASP A 510 -33.68 -22.49 9.81
N ARG A 511 -32.37 -22.81 9.76
CA ARG A 511 -31.89 -24.13 9.32
C ARG A 511 -32.19 -25.21 10.33
N ASN A 512 -32.52 -26.42 9.84
CA ASN A 512 -32.68 -27.60 10.70
C ASN A 512 -31.33 -28.24 11.03
N GLU A 513 -30.43 -27.45 11.63
CA GLU A 513 -29.09 -27.84 12.05
C GLU A 513 -28.98 -27.88 13.57
N ARG A 514 -27.95 -28.60 14.08
CA ARG A 514 -27.63 -28.62 15.52
C ARG A 514 -27.21 -27.22 15.96
N PHE A 515 -27.63 -26.81 17.16
CA PHE A 515 -27.28 -25.50 17.71
C PHE A 515 -25.78 -25.18 17.66
N GLY A 516 -24.91 -26.16 17.99
CA GLY A 516 -23.46 -25.99 17.90
C GLY A 516 -22.95 -25.70 16.49
N VAL A 517 -23.60 -26.19 15.42
CA VAL A 517 -23.24 -25.86 14.02
C VAL A 517 -23.60 -24.42 13.73
N LYS A 518 -24.78 -23.96 14.13
CA LYS A 518 -25.22 -22.56 13.96
C LYS A 518 -24.27 -21.57 14.66
N MET A 519 -23.89 -21.92 15.92
CA MET A 519 -22.94 -21.10 16.68
C MET A 519 -21.55 -21.05 16.04
N ASN A 520 -21.05 -22.18 15.54
CA ASN A 520 -19.77 -22.21 14.82
C ASN A 520 -19.82 -21.37 13.53
N ASP A 521 -20.93 -21.40 12.79
CA ASP A 521 -21.11 -20.56 11.60
C ASP A 521 -21.18 -19.07 11.97
N PHE A 522 -21.91 -18.71 13.04
CA PHE A 522 -21.93 -17.34 13.58
C PHE A 522 -20.53 -16.84 13.93
N GLU A 523 -19.77 -17.63 14.69
CA GLU A 523 -18.39 -17.29 15.09
C GLU A 523 -17.47 -17.18 13.86
N LEU A 524 -17.60 -18.08 12.89
CA LEU A 524 -16.80 -18.08 11.66
C LEU A 524 -17.13 -16.89 10.76
N MET A 525 -18.42 -16.62 10.54
CA MET A 525 -18.89 -15.52 9.67
C MET A 525 -18.68 -14.15 10.30
N GLY A 526 -18.72 -14.08 11.64
CA GLY A 526 -18.29 -12.90 12.39
C GLY A 526 -19.28 -11.74 12.44
N PHE A 527 -20.58 -11.99 12.39
CA PHE A 527 -21.60 -10.93 12.54
C PHE A 527 -21.50 -10.30 13.94
N PRO A 528 -21.64 -8.98 14.10
CA PRO A 528 -21.41 -8.30 15.38
C PRO A 528 -22.21 -8.85 16.54
N TYR A 529 -23.46 -9.25 16.30
CA TYR A 529 -24.36 -9.74 17.34
C TYR A 529 -25.14 -10.99 16.91
N ALA A 530 -25.43 -11.86 17.88
CA ALA A 530 -26.42 -12.92 17.72
C ALA A 530 -27.48 -12.85 18.85
N LEU A 531 -28.73 -13.09 18.50
CA LEU A 531 -29.83 -13.35 19.45
C LEU A 531 -30.15 -14.83 19.41
N VAL A 532 -29.94 -15.52 20.52
CA VAL A 532 -30.27 -16.94 20.65
C VAL A 532 -31.64 -17.09 21.32
N ILE A 533 -32.59 -17.61 20.53
CA ILE A 533 -33.95 -17.89 21.00
C ILE A 533 -34.04 -19.39 21.31
N GLY A 534 -34.24 -19.70 22.58
CA GLY A 534 -34.27 -21.07 23.08
C GLY A 534 -35.11 -21.20 24.34
N LYS A 535 -34.75 -22.14 25.21
CA LYS A 535 -35.48 -22.46 26.46
C LYS A 535 -35.68 -21.26 27.39
N GLY A 536 -34.82 -20.27 27.36
CA GLY A 536 -34.96 -19.03 28.14
C GLY A 536 -36.25 -18.26 27.84
N LEU A 537 -36.83 -18.45 26.65
CA LEU A 537 -38.08 -17.78 26.26
C LEU A 537 -39.25 -18.14 27.18
N GLU A 538 -39.27 -19.32 27.79
CA GLU A 538 -40.27 -19.71 28.79
C GLU A 538 -40.23 -18.78 30.02
N ASN A 539 -39.07 -18.20 30.33
CA ASN A 539 -38.83 -17.21 31.39
C ASN A 539 -38.80 -15.77 30.89
N ASN A 540 -39.28 -15.53 29.67
CA ASN A 540 -39.17 -14.25 28.95
C ASN A 540 -37.72 -13.74 28.84
N GLU A 541 -36.75 -14.63 28.62
CA GLU A 541 -35.33 -14.32 28.50
C GLU A 541 -34.78 -14.78 27.15
N ILE A 542 -33.92 -13.93 26.56
CA ILE A 542 -33.18 -14.18 25.31
C ILE A 542 -31.70 -13.90 25.56
N GLU A 543 -30.83 -14.72 25.00
CA GLU A 543 -29.40 -14.53 25.08
C GLU A 543 -28.92 -13.65 23.91
N LEU A 544 -28.37 -12.47 24.21
CA LEU A 544 -27.63 -11.63 23.26
C LEU A 544 -26.13 -11.95 23.36
N ILE A 545 -25.50 -12.26 22.26
CA ILE A 545 -24.06 -12.56 22.16
C ILE A 545 -23.39 -11.48 21.34
N GLN A 546 -22.33 -10.89 21.87
CA GLN A 546 -21.44 -10.03 21.11
C GLN A 546 -20.31 -10.86 20.52
N ARG A 547 -20.02 -10.71 19.22
CA ARG A 547 -19.01 -11.54 18.52
C ARG A 547 -17.57 -11.25 18.96
N GLU A 548 -17.26 -9.99 19.24
CA GLU A 548 -15.90 -9.52 19.51
C GLU A 548 -15.24 -10.26 20.70
N ASP A 549 -15.95 -10.45 21.78
CA ASP A 549 -15.47 -11.04 23.04
C ASP A 549 -16.29 -12.28 23.48
N LEU A 550 -17.30 -12.65 22.69
CA LEU A 550 -18.26 -13.73 22.96
C LEU A 550 -18.99 -13.58 24.29
N VAL A 551 -19.11 -12.36 24.80
CA VAL A 551 -19.89 -12.04 26.00
C VAL A 551 -21.35 -12.29 25.74
N LYS A 552 -21.99 -12.99 26.71
CA LYS A 552 -23.38 -13.36 26.69
C LYS A 552 -24.16 -12.57 27.74
N GLU A 553 -25.25 -11.98 27.32
CA GLU A 553 -26.14 -11.19 28.15
C GLU A 553 -27.56 -11.74 28.06
N LEU A 554 -28.18 -12.05 29.21
CA LEU A 554 -29.59 -12.42 29.23
C LEU A 554 -30.45 -11.16 29.27
N ILE A 555 -31.32 -11.02 28.30
CA ILE A 555 -32.19 -9.84 28.11
C ILE A 555 -33.65 -10.28 28.27
N LYS A 556 -34.41 -9.51 29.01
CA LYS A 556 -35.87 -9.70 29.08
C LYS A 556 -36.55 -9.29 27.77
N THR A 557 -37.53 -10.05 27.33
CA THR A 557 -38.21 -9.84 26.04
C THR A 557 -38.86 -8.46 25.90
N ASP A 558 -39.33 -7.88 27.00
CA ASP A 558 -39.92 -6.54 27.07
C ASP A 558 -38.91 -5.42 26.96
N GLU A 559 -37.65 -5.64 27.36
CA GLU A 559 -36.54 -4.67 27.24
C GLU A 559 -35.74 -4.82 25.92
N LEU A 560 -35.95 -5.92 25.19
CA LEU A 560 -35.15 -6.32 24.04
C LEU A 560 -35.03 -5.21 22.98
N MET A 561 -36.15 -4.61 22.60
CA MET A 561 -36.15 -3.59 21.53
C MET A 561 -35.41 -2.31 21.94
N GLU A 562 -35.44 -1.93 23.19
CA GLU A 562 -34.70 -0.76 23.72
C GLU A 562 -33.20 -1.05 23.72
N ILE A 563 -32.79 -2.23 24.19
CA ILE A 563 -31.39 -2.65 24.22
C ILE A 563 -30.82 -2.77 22.81
N LEU A 564 -31.58 -3.37 21.87
CA LEU A 564 -31.13 -3.48 20.48
C LEU A 564 -30.99 -2.10 19.80
N LYS A 565 -31.92 -1.17 20.07
CA LYS A 565 -31.76 0.21 19.58
C LYS A 565 -30.50 0.88 20.10
N LYS A 566 -30.10 0.62 21.33
CA LYS A 566 -28.91 1.21 21.94
C LYS A 566 -27.61 0.54 21.47
N LYS A 567 -27.59 -0.79 21.32
CA LYS A 567 -26.37 -1.57 21.03
C LYS A 567 -26.15 -1.81 19.55
N VAL A 568 -27.21 -1.97 18.77
CA VAL A 568 -27.15 -2.45 17.38
C VAL A 568 -27.40 -1.32 16.37
N LEU A 569 -28.33 -0.42 16.64
CA LEU A 569 -28.56 0.82 15.86
C LEU A 569 -27.57 1.91 16.26
#